data_321eb2b665f7baf256f06c960a503235
#
_entry.id   321eb2b665f7baf256f06c960a503235
#
_cell.length_a   1.000
_cell.length_b   1.000
_cell.length_c   1.000
_cell.angle_alpha   90.00
_cell.angle_beta   90.00
_cell.angle_gamma   90.00
#
_symmetry.space_group_name_H-M   'P 1'
#
loop_
_entity.id
_entity.type
_entity.pdbx_description
1 polymer ?
#
loop_
_entity_poly.entity_id
_entity_poly.type
_entity_poly.pdbx_seq_one_letter_code
_entity_poly.pdbx_strand_id
1 'polypeptide(L)'
;MLALNEMQLHQLLNDDKFIHAQYLPSGQTDLEQGIVTSVLGMRVVGSTLVPNGTAFAIDTRVAAIMLLRRDVTVEDWEDVKSGEYGVRATTRFGLGVLRSKAVAKMTNIKTTLT
;
A
#
# COMPACT_ATOMS: atom_id res chain seq x y z
N MET A 1 -7.84 6.03 1.27
CA MET A 1 -6.67 5.49 0.55
C MET A 1 -7.16 4.75 -0.69
N LEU A 2 -6.51 4.97 -1.81
CA LEU A 2 -6.76 4.27 -3.07
C LEU A 2 -5.56 3.36 -3.36
N ALA A 3 -5.76 2.05 -3.36
CA ALA A 3 -4.73 1.07 -3.68
C ALA A 3 -4.90 0.59 -5.12
N LEU A 4 -3.86 0.73 -5.93
CA LEU A 4 -3.82 0.41 -7.35
C LEU A 4 -2.67 -0.57 -7.63
N ASN A 5 -2.79 -1.32 -8.72
CA ASN A 5 -1.64 -1.99 -9.28
C ASN A 5 -0.70 -0.96 -9.96
N GLU A 6 0.57 -1.24 -10.05
CA GLU A 6 1.57 -0.34 -10.64
C GLU A 6 1.27 0.02 -12.09
N MET A 7 0.68 -0.89 -12.86
CA MET A 7 0.25 -0.62 -14.24
C MET A 7 -0.84 0.45 -14.32
N GLN A 8 -1.83 0.39 -13.43
CA GLN A 8 -2.88 1.41 -13.35
C GLN A 8 -2.34 2.73 -12.80
N LEU A 9 -1.38 2.67 -11.88
CA LEU A 9 -0.71 3.87 -11.39
C LEU A 9 0.02 4.59 -12.52
N HIS A 10 0.74 3.85 -13.37
CA HIS A 10 1.42 4.40 -14.54
C HIS A 10 0.41 5.01 -15.54
N GLN A 11 -0.72 4.36 -15.77
CA GLN A 11 -1.78 4.91 -16.62
C GLN A 11 -2.37 6.20 -16.06
N LEU A 12 -2.56 6.25 -14.73
CA LEU A 12 -3.06 7.44 -14.05
C LEU A 12 -2.08 8.62 -14.19
N LEU A 13 -0.78 8.36 -14.07
CA LEU A 13 0.27 9.35 -14.26
C LEU A 13 0.32 9.90 -15.70
N ASN A 14 -0.10 9.09 -16.67
CA ASN A 14 -0.08 9.43 -18.09
C ASN A 14 -1.37 10.13 -18.57
N ASP A 15 -2.35 10.34 -17.68
CA ASP A 15 -3.58 11.06 -18.00
C ASP A 15 -3.31 12.57 -18.07
N ASP A 16 -3.77 13.23 -19.16
CA ASP A 16 -3.58 14.67 -19.38
C ASP A 16 -4.04 15.54 -18.22
N LYS A 17 -5.04 15.11 -17.47
CA LYS A 17 -5.54 15.83 -16.28
C LYS A 17 -4.54 15.86 -15.14
N PHE A 18 -3.62 14.91 -15.10
CA PHE A 18 -2.56 14.84 -14.09
C PHE A 18 -1.23 15.42 -14.59
N ILE A 19 -1.01 15.46 -15.90
CA ILE A 19 0.18 16.05 -16.51
C ILE A 19 0.20 17.58 -16.32
N HIS A 20 -0.97 18.22 -16.33
CA HIS A 20 -1.06 19.67 -16.15
C HIS A 20 -1.04 20.03 -14.66
N ALA A 21 0.04 20.67 -14.21
CA ALA A 21 0.27 21.11 -12.83
C ALA A 21 -0.86 21.96 -12.22
N GLN A 22 -1.65 22.64 -13.05
CA GLN A 22 -2.80 23.45 -12.62
C GLN A 22 -3.95 22.63 -11.99
N TYR A 23 -3.95 21.30 -12.16
CA TYR A 23 -4.96 20.41 -11.58
C TYR A 23 -4.49 19.76 -10.28
N LEU A 24 -3.23 20.00 -9.85
CA LEU A 24 -2.64 19.40 -8.65
C LEU A 24 -2.66 20.40 -7.48
N PRO A 25 -3.14 19.99 -6.31
CA PRO A 25 -3.15 20.85 -5.13
C PRO A 25 -1.76 21.22 -4.61
N SER A 26 -0.74 20.41 -4.90
CA SER A 26 0.60 20.51 -4.31
C SER A 26 1.68 21.02 -5.27
N GLY A 27 1.35 21.34 -6.53
CA GLY A 27 2.31 21.85 -7.50
C GLY A 27 3.13 20.79 -8.24
N GLN A 28 4.06 21.25 -9.04
CA GLN A 28 4.81 20.50 -10.05
C GLN A 28 5.74 19.41 -9.49
N THR A 29 6.15 19.53 -8.24
CA THR A 29 7.20 18.70 -7.63
C THR A 29 6.81 17.22 -7.52
N ASP A 30 5.53 16.93 -7.30
CA ASP A 30 5.05 15.56 -7.11
C ASP A 30 5.03 14.75 -8.42
N LEU A 31 4.77 15.42 -9.55
CA LEU A 31 4.80 14.80 -10.87
C LEU A 31 6.22 14.51 -11.36
N GLU A 32 7.15 15.42 -11.11
CA GLU A 32 8.57 15.22 -11.46
C GLU A 32 9.18 14.03 -10.74
N GLN A 33 8.68 13.72 -9.54
CA GLN A 33 9.09 12.54 -8.76
C GLN A 33 8.27 11.28 -9.09
N GLY A 34 7.29 11.34 -10.00
CA GLY A 34 6.44 10.22 -10.35
C GLY A 34 5.48 9.78 -9.23
N ILE A 35 5.19 10.68 -8.29
CA ILE A 35 4.34 10.40 -7.13
C ILE A 35 2.97 11.04 -7.34
N VAL A 36 1.91 10.23 -7.45
CA VAL A 36 0.54 10.70 -7.31
C VAL A 36 0.18 10.71 -5.83
N THR A 37 0.17 11.89 -5.24
CA THR A 37 -0.06 12.02 -3.80
C THR A 37 -1.51 11.79 -3.42
N SER A 38 -2.45 12.32 -4.19
CA SER A 38 -3.88 12.14 -3.93
C SER A 38 -4.76 12.28 -5.18
N VAL A 39 -5.83 11.51 -5.24
CA VAL A 39 -6.89 11.59 -6.25
C VAL A 39 -8.22 11.68 -5.52
N LEU A 40 -9.03 12.70 -5.83
CA LEU A 40 -10.31 12.93 -5.17
C LEU A 40 -10.22 12.95 -3.63
N GLY A 41 -9.12 13.51 -3.10
CA GLY A 41 -8.87 13.54 -1.65
C GLY A 41 -8.44 12.20 -1.03
N MET A 42 -8.23 11.17 -1.85
CA MET A 42 -7.73 9.87 -1.39
C MET A 42 -6.24 9.73 -1.72
N ARG A 43 -5.44 9.39 -0.72
CA ARG A 43 -4.03 9.05 -0.93
C ARG A 43 -3.93 7.82 -1.83
N VAL A 44 -3.09 7.90 -2.85
CA VAL A 44 -2.83 6.80 -3.79
C VAL A 44 -1.63 5.99 -3.35
N VAL A 45 -1.74 4.67 -3.44
CA VAL A 45 -0.66 3.72 -3.15
C VAL A 45 -0.61 2.69 -4.26
N GLY A 46 0.54 2.55 -4.91
CA GLY A 46 0.83 1.48 -5.85
C GLY A 46 1.29 0.22 -5.11
N SER A 47 0.80 -0.94 -5.53
CA SER A 47 1.22 -2.22 -4.97
C SER A 47 1.06 -3.35 -5.98
N THR A 48 2.09 -4.16 -6.12
CA THR A 48 2.07 -5.39 -6.93
C THR A 48 1.14 -6.47 -6.37
N LEU A 49 0.77 -6.37 -5.09
CA LEU A 49 -0.19 -7.28 -4.46
C LEU A 49 -1.63 -7.09 -4.95
N VAL A 50 -1.93 -5.92 -5.51
CA VAL A 50 -3.23 -5.65 -6.12
C VAL A 50 -3.27 -6.29 -7.51
N PRO A 51 -4.25 -7.17 -7.81
CA PRO A 51 -4.37 -7.76 -9.14
C PRO A 51 -4.54 -6.70 -10.24
N ASN A 52 -3.93 -6.92 -11.39
CA ASN A 52 -4.08 -6.04 -12.53
C ASN A 52 -5.57 -5.91 -12.93
N GLY A 53 -6.01 -4.72 -13.29
CA GLY A 53 -7.42 -4.44 -13.60
C GLY A 53 -8.32 -4.26 -12.38
N THR A 54 -7.74 -4.24 -11.17
CA THR A 54 -8.48 -4.07 -9.93
C THR A 54 -7.91 -2.91 -9.12
N ALA A 55 -8.77 -2.20 -8.43
CA ALA A 55 -8.40 -1.19 -7.44
C ALA A 55 -9.25 -1.30 -6.18
N PHE A 56 -8.72 -0.84 -5.08
CA PHE A 56 -9.42 -0.79 -3.81
C PHE A 56 -9.43 0.62 -3.25
N ALA A 57 -10.62 1.16 -3.01
CA ALA A 57 -10.79 2.37 -2.20
C ALA A 57 -11.06 1.94 -0.75
N ILE A 58 -10.20 2.36 0.17
CA ILE A 58 -10.18 1.89 1.55
C ILE A 58 -10.23 3.08 2.49
N ASP A 59 -11.19 3.10 3.40
CA ASP A 59 -11.14 3.99 4.56
C ASP A 59 -10.25 3.36 5.63
N THR A 60 -9.01 3.82 5.68
CA THR A 60 -7.96 3.26 6.57
C THR A 60 -8.24 3.42 8.06
N ARG A 61 -9.22 4.26 8.45
CA ARG A 61 -9.55 4.48 9.86
C ARG A 61 -10.37 3.34 10.46
N VAL A 62 -11.20 2.70 9.62
CA VAL A 62 -12.22 1.76 10.10
C VAL A 62 -12.29 0.45 9.31
N ALA A 63 -11.50 0.32 8.23
CA ALA A 63 -11.56 -0.86 7.36
C ALA A 63 -10.97 -2.11 8.04
N ALA A 64 -9.85 -1.96 8.72
CA ALA A 64 -9.12 -3.08 9.29
C ALA A 64 -8.46 -2.71 10.61
N ILE A 65 -8.16 -3.72 11.41
CA ILE A 65 -7.41 -3.59 12.66
C ILE A 65 -6.23 -4.56 12.63
N MET A 66 -5.11 -4.10 13.13
CA MET A 66 -3.97 -4.93 13.47
C MET A 66 -3.86 -5.03 14.98
N LEU A 67 -3.99 -6.24 15.50
CA LEU A 67 -3.85 -6.56 16.90
C LEU A 67 -2.44 -7.08 17.15
N LEU A 68 -1.66 -6.37 17.92
CA LEU A 68 -0.32 -6.76 18.32
C LEU A 68 -0.39 -7.50 19.66
N ARG A 69 -0.14 -8.80 19.65
CA ARG A 69 -0.11 -9.61 20.88
C ARG A 69 1.25 -9.58 21.55
N ARG A 70 2.31 -9.61 20.78
CA ARG A 70 3.69 -9.50 21.24
C ARG A 70 4.47 -8.66 20.25
N ASP A 71 5.12 -7.65 20.76
CA ASP A 71 6.03 -6.81 19.99
C ASP A 71 7.28 -7.59 19.59
N VAL A 72 8.11 -6.99 18.78
CA VAL A 72 9.37 -7.60 18.35
C VAL A 72 10.22 -7.86 19.58
N THR A 73 10.44 -9.15 19.86
CA THR A 73 11.33 -9.61 20.94
C THR A 73 12.54 -10.26 20.29
N VAL A 74 13.70 -9.78 20.63
CA VAL A 74 14.98 -10.32 20.18
C VAL A 74 15.57 -11.14 21.31
N GLU A 75 15.94 -12.38 21.01
CA GLU A 75 16.54 -13.32 21.93
C GLU A 75 17.81 -13.88 21.30
N ASP A 76 18.89 -13.87 22.00
CA ASP A 76 20.15 -14.56 21.66
C ASP A 76 20.16 -15.97 22.27
N TRP A 77 20.75 -16.89 21.54
CA TRP A 77 20.95 -18.25 22.00
C TRP A 77 22.34 -18.75 21.60
N GLU A 78 22.90 -19.59 22.43
CA GLU A 78 24.20 -20.23 22.23
C GLU A 78 24.04 -21.72 22.37
N ASP A 79 24.54 -22.50 21.42
CA ASP A 79 24.66 -23.93 21.50
C ASP A 79 26.12 -24.31 21.80
N VAL A 80 26.41 -24.61 23.06
CA VAL A 80 27.73 -24.93 23.52
C VAL A 80 28.27 -26.25 22.90
N LYS A 81 27.40 -27.14 22.41
CA LYS A 81 27.82 -28.42 21.83
C LYS A 81 28.30 -28.27 20.39
N SER A 82 27.63 -27.40 19.60
CA SER A 82 28.02 -27.15 18.22
C SER A 82 28.93 -25.91 18.08
N GLY A 83 29.03 -25.11 19.13
CA GLY A 83 29.76 -23.83 19.10
C GLY A 83 29.06 -22.77 18.24
N GLU A 84 27.74 -22.86 18.08
CA GLU A 84 26.95 -21.94 17.29
C GLU A 84 26.34 -20.85 18.17
N TYR A 85 26.37 -19.64 17.66
CA TYR A 85 25.68 -18.47 18.25
C TYR A 85 24.63 -17.99 17.28
N GLY A 86 23.41 -17.73 17.77
CA GLY A 86 22.30 -17.28 16.95
C GLY A 86 21.45 -16.20 17.62
N VAL A 87 20.78 -15.41 16.80
CA VAL A 87 19.82 -14.39 17.24
C VAL A 87 18.46 -14.72 16.63
N ARG A 88 17.41 -14.72 17.46
CA ARG A 88 16.05 -14.97 17.05
C ARG A 88 15.19 -13.74 17.34
N ALA A 89 14.57 -13.18 16.30
CA ALA A 89 13.56 -12.14 16.45
C ALA A 89 12.17 -12.74 16.23
N THR A 90 11.26 -12.49 17.15
CA THR A 90 9.87 -12.95 17.06
C THR A 90 8.87 -11.83 17.31
N THR A 91 7.79 -11.83 16.54
CA THR A 91 6.63 -10.98 16.76
C THR A 91 5.35 -11.78 16.59
N ARG A 92 4.28 -11.38 17.27
CA ARG A 92 2.94 -11.97 17.09
C ARG A 92 1.90 -10.90 16.90
N PHE A 93 1.26 -10.95 15.74
CA PHE A 93 0.17 -10.03 15.40
C PHE A 93 -0.96 -10.79 14.69
N GLY A 94 -2.14 -10.21 14.73
CA GLY A 94 -3.30 -10.67 13.99
C GLY A 94 -3.90 -9.51 13.20
N LEU A 95 -4.43 -9.80 12.02
CA LEU A 95 -5.13 -8.84 11.17
C LEU A 95 -6.59 -9.22 11.09
N GLY A 96 -7.47 -8.23 11.17
CA GLY A 96 -8.90 -8.44 11.05
C GLY A 96 -9.58 -7.32 10.29
N VAL A 97 -10.62 -7.64 9.52
CA VAL A 97 -11.47 -6.65 8.87
C VAL A 97 -12.54 -6.22 9.85
N LEU A 98 -12.59 -4.92 10.17
CA LEU A 98 -13.61 -4.35 11.06
C LEU A 98 -14.92 -4.07 10.34
N ARG A 99 -14.83 -3.41 9.18
CA ARG A 99 -16.00 -3.03 8.39
C ARG A 99 -15.79 -3.34 6.91
N SER A 100 -16.52 -4.31 6.39
CA SER A 100 -16.50 -4.64 4.96
C SER A 100 -16.98 -3.47 4.09
N LYS A 101 -17.93 -2.66 4.57
CA LYS A 101 -18.44 -1.48 3.87
C LYS A 101 -17.44 -0.32 3.76
N ALA A 102 -16.33 -0.37 4.50
CA ALA A 102 -15.25 0.61 4.43
C ALA A 102 -14.25 0.30 3.30
N VAL A 103 -14.48 -0.77 2.54
CA VAL A 103 -13.68 -1.16 1.39
C VAL A 103 -14.57 -1.27 0.18
N ALA A 104 -14.26 -0.51 -0.87
CA ALA A 104 -14.89 -0.62 -2.17
C ALA A 104 -13.90 -1.20 -3.17
N LYS A 105 -14.30 -2.29 -3.83
CA LYS A 105 -13.52 -2.93 -4.88
C LYS A 105 -14.00 -2.44 -6.23
N MET A 106 -13.10 -1.97 -7.06
CA MET A 106 -13.31 -1.64 -8.47
C MET A 106 -12.68 -2.72 -9.34
N THR A 107 -13.41 -3.19 -10.33
CA THR A 107 -12.96 -4.22 -11.29
C THR A 107 -13.12 -3.71 -12.71
N ASN A 108 -12.53 -4.40 -13.68
CA ASN A 108 -12.56 -4.03 -15.10
C ASN A 108 -11.93 -2.66 -15.41
N ILE A 109 -10.92 -2.30 -14.64
CA ILE A 109 -10.13 -1.10 -14.93
C ILE A 109 -9.24 -1.41 -16.14
N LYS A 110 -9.03 -0.41 -17.00
CA LYS A 110 -8.17 -0.54 -18.17
C LYS A 110 -6.79 -1.09 -17.78
N THR A 111 -6.35 -2.13 -18.48
CA THR A 111 -5.11 -2.84 -18.21
C THR A 111 -4.06 -2.66 -19.29
N THR A 112 -4.41 -2.00 -20.39
CA THR A 112 -3.54 -1.83 -21.56
C THR A 112 -3.05 -0.39 -21.64
N LEU A 113 -1.75 -0.23 -21.77
CA LEU A 113 -1.12 1.04 -22.12
C LEU A 113 -1.41 1.31 -23.59
N THR A 114 -2.16 2.33 -23.86
CA THR A 114 -2.37 2.84 -25.24
C THR A 114 -2.04 4.31 -25.27
#